data_3ad90ba4734c20692fba5aa7aad58d85
#
_entry.id   3ad90ba4734c20692fba5aa7aad58d85
#
_cell.length_a   1.000
_cell.length_b   1.000
_cell.length_c   1.000
_cell.angle_alpha   90.00
_cell.angle_beta   90.00
_cell.angle_gamma   90.00
#
_symmetry.space_group_name_H-M   'P 1'
#
loop_
_entity.id
_entity.type
_entity.pdbx_description
1 polymer ?
#
loop_
_entity_poly.entity_id
_entity_poly.type
_entity_poly.pdbx_seq_one_letter_code
_entity_poly.pdbx_strand_id
1 'polypeptide(L)'
;DEGGYPYWHCEHYPKDGKAESLHRVLLWTVYLNDGFGAGETEFHYQKRIITPRTGSFLIAPASFTHTHRGNRPQDGAKYIATSWILFQRAETLYGRTG
;
A
#
# COMPACT_ATOMS: atom_id res chain seq x y z
N ASP A 1 6.11 17.13 1.90
CA ASP A 1 6.52 16.46 0.69
C ASP A 1 5.41 16.54 -0.33
N GLU A 2 5.56 15.87 -1.40
CA GLU A 2 4.63 16.00 -2.51
C GLU A 2 3.49 14.99 -2.45
N GLY A 3 3.36 14.26 -1.35
CA GLY A 3 2.21 13.41 -1.14
C GLY A 3 2.16 12.14 -1.97
N GLY A 4 3.29 11.71 -2.47
CA GLY A 4 3.35 10.49 -3.26
C GLY A 4 4.64 9.73 -3.01
N TYR A 5 4.66 8.48 -3.43
CA TYR A 5 5.87 7.67 -3.40
C TYR A 5 6.12 7.13 -4.80
N PRO A 6 6.85 7.89 -5.63
CA PRO A 6 6.90 7.62 -7.08
C PRO A 6 7.82 6.48 -7.48
N TYR A 7 8.46 5.82 -6.54
CA TYR A 7 9.36 4.72 -6.87
C TYR A 7 8.62 3.40 -6.88
N TRP A 8 8.93 2.55 -7.87
CA TRP A 8 8.36 1.21 -7.91
C TRP A 8 8.81 0.41 -6.69
N HIS A 9 7.86 -0.22 -6.00
CA HIS A 9 8.18 -1.01 -4.81
C HIS A 9 7.08 -2.03 -4.54
N CYS A 10 7.39 -3.00 -3.70
CA CYS A 10 6.39 -3.83 -3.05
C CYS A 10 6.50 -3.63 -1.54
N GLU A 11 5.60 -4.26 -0.79
CA GLU A 11 5.53 -4.03 0.65
C GLU A 11 6.39 -4.99 1.47
N HIS A 12 7.23 -5.79 0.80
CA HIS A 12 8.07 -6.78 1.45
C HIS A 12 9.53 -6.36 1.64
N TYR A 13 9.87 -5.09 1.40
CA TYR A 13 11.24 -4.63 1.62
C TYR A 13 11.47 -4.29 3.09
N PRO A 14 12.35 -5.02 3.80
CA PRO A 14 12.71 -4.66 5.16
C PRO A 14 13.68 -3.47 5.13
N LYS A 15 13.28 -2.34 5.71
CA LYS A 15 14.05 -1.12 5.62
C LYS A 15 15.12 -0.99 6.71
N ASP A 16 14.92 -1.66 7.81
CA ASP A 16 15.74 -1.46 9.00
C ASP A 16 16.30 -2.78 9.55
N GLY A 17 16.36 -3.79 8.72
CA GLY A 17 16.86 -5.10 9.12
C GLY A 17 15.85 -5.93 9.89
N LYS A 18 14.66 -5.38 10.15
CA LYS A 18 13.60 -6.13 10.80
C LYS A 18 12.78 -6.87 9.76
N ALA A 19 12.28 -8.04 10.13
CA ALA A 19 11.53 -8.88 9.22
C ALA A 19 10.04 -8.61 9.23
N GLU A 20 9.58 -7.57 9.92
CA GLU A 20 8.14 -7.32 10.05
C GLU A 20 7.47 -7.13 8.69
N SER A 21 8.14 -6.43 7.77
CA SER A 21 7.56 -6.21 6.45
C SER A 21 7.32 -7.49 5.69
N LEU A 22 8.05 -8.56 6.01
CA LEU A 22 7.86 -9.85 5.36
C LEU A 22 6.60 -10.56 5.81
N HIS A 23 5.99 -10.11 6.91
CA HIS A 23 4.72 -10.64 7.41
C HIS A 23 3.51 -9.97 6.81
N ARG A 24 3.68 -8.97 5.97
CA ARG A 24 2.57 -8.25 5.35
C ARG A 24 1.92 -9.14 4.29
N VAL A 25 0.61 -9.30 4.40
CA VAL A 25 -0.19 -10.10 3.47
C VAL A 25 -0.81 -9.21 2.41
N LEU A 26 -1.50 -8.18 2.86
CA LEU A 26 -2.24 -7.27 2.00
C LEU A 26 -1.89 -5.84 2.36
N LEU A 27 -1.87 -5.00 1.35
CA LEU A 27 -1.86 -3.56 1.49
C LEU A 27 -3.29 -3.06 1.30
N TRP A 28 -3.73 -2.12 2.11
CA TRP A 28 -4.99 -1.44 1.85
C TRP A 28 -4.81 0.07 1.92
N THR A 29 -5.59 0.76 1.12
CA THR A 29 -5.56 2.22 1.04
C THR A 29 -6.97 2.74 0.84
N VAL A 30 -7.32 3.77 1.59
CA VAL A 30 -8.55 4.52 1.37
C VAL A 30 -8.17 5.92 0.92
N TYR A 31 -8.75 6.37 -0.17
CA TYR A 31 -8.54 7.74 -0.64
C TYR A 31 -9.47 8.67 0.09
N LEU A 32 -8.91 9.64 0.81
CA LEU A 32 -9.68 10.54 1.66
C LEU A 32 -10.13 11.79 0.92
N ASN A 33 -9.50 12.09 -0.20
CA ASN A 33 -9.91 13.19 -1.05
C ASN A 33 -9.57 12.89 -2.50
N ASP A 34 -10.13 13.68 -3.38
CA ASP A 34 -9.79 13.71 -4.79
C ASP A 34 -9.82 15.16 -5.25
N GLY A 35 -9.90 15.41 -6.55
CA GLY A 35 -9.94 16.78 -7.05
C GLY A 35 -8.58 17.38 -7.31
N PHE A 36 -7.53 16.59 -7.18
CA PHE A 36 -6.18 16.98 -7.56
C PHE A 36 -5.82 16.29 -8.87
N GLY A 37 -4.84 16.84 -9.57
CA GLY A 37 -4.34 16.20 -10.78
C GLY A 37 -3.36 15.08 -10.44
N ALA A 38 -3.26 14.09 -11.31
CA ALA A 38 -2.37 12.95 -11.13
C ALA A 38 -2.64 12.24 -9.80
N GLY A 39 -1.61 11.75 -9.13
CA GLY A 39 -1.77 11.09 -7.83
C GLY A 39 -2.24 9.65 -7.91
N GLU A 40 -2.24 9.05 -9.07
CA GLU A 40 -2.72 7.67 -9.26
C GLU A 40 -1.79 6.67 -8.59
N THR A 41 -2.34 5.51 -8.25
CA THR A 41 -1.54 4.35 -7.87
C THR A 41 -1.39 3.46 -9.11
N GLU A 42 -0.15 3.14 -9.46
CA GLU A 42 0.13 2.31 -10.64
C GLU A 42 0.69 0.97 -10.21
N PHE A 43 0.15 -0.09 -10.80
CA PHE A 43 0.65 -1.45 -10.61
C PHE A 43 1.44 -1.86 -11.85
N HIS A 44 2.71 -2.20 -11.64
CA HIS A 44 3.66 -2.41 -12.73
C HIS A 44 3.30 -3.62 -13.60
N TYR A 45 3.14 -4.78 -12.98
CA TYR A 45 2.95 -6.01 -13.75
C TYR A 45 1.53 -6.16 -14.25
N GLN A 46 0.56 -5.65 -13.51
CA GLN A 46 -0.84 -5.73 -13.90
C GLN A 46 -1.22 -4.68 -14.94
N LYS A 47 -0.34 -3.71 -15.15
CA LYS A 47 -0.58 -2.59 -16.09
C LYS A 47 -1.87 -1.86 -15.74
N ARG A 48 -2.09 -1.61 -14.45
CA ARG A 48 -3.28 -0.93 -13.98
C ARG A 48 -2.92 0.39 -13.31
N ILE A 49 -3.75 1.37 -13.59
CA ILE A 49 -3.65 2.70 -12.98
C ILE A 49 -4.96 2.94 -12.23
N ILE A 50 -4.84 3.20 -10.94
CA ILE A 50 -6.00 3.43 -10.09
C ILE A 50 -6.12 4.92 -9.84
N THR A 51 -7.19 5.51 -10.35
CA THR A 51 -7.47 6.93 -10.16
C THR A 51 -8.06 7.15 -8.77
N PRO A 52 -7.52 8.09 -7.98
CA PRO A 52 -8.07 8.36 -6.66
C PRO A 52 -9.50 8.88 -6.75
N ARG A 53 -10.36 8.33 -5.89
CA ARG A 53 -11.73 8.82 -5.71
C ARG A 53 -12.04 8.78 -4.23
N THR A 54 -12.59 9.86 -3.72
CA THR A 54 -12.92 9.96 -2.30
C THR A 54 -13.77 8.77 -1.87
N GLY A 55 -13.33 8.10 -0.82
CA GLY A 55 -14.02 6.94 -0.28
C GLY A 55 -13.70 5.62 -0.96
N SER A 56 -12.94 5.63 -2.05
CA SER A 56 -12.53 4.39 -2.71
C SER A 56 -11.55 3.62 -1.84
N PHE A 57 -11.70 2.30 -1.87
CA PHE A 57 -10.90 1.40 -1.06
C PHE A 57 -10.11 0.47 -1.99
N LEU A 58 -8.79 0.51 -1.87
CA LEU A 58 -7.89 -0.34 -2.66
C LEU A 58 -7.31 -1.40 -1.74
N ILE A 59 -7.37 -2.66 -2.18
CA ILE A 59 -6.68 -3.77 -1.50
C ILE A 59 -5.82 -4.48 -2.53
N ALA A 60 -4.59 -4.76 -2.18
CA ALA A 60 -3.68 -5.47 -3.07
C ALA A 60 -2.74 -6.36 -2.27
N PRO A 61 -2.28 -7.48 -2.85
CA PRO A 61 -1.24 -8.28 -2.21
C PRO A 61 0.01 -7.46 -1.95
N ALA A 62 0.68 -7.75 -0.84
CA ALA A 62 1.87 -7.03 -0.43
C ALA A 62 3.13 -7.53 -1.15
N SER A 63 3.05 -8.64 -1.84
CA SER A 63 4.17 -9.35 -2.42
C SER A 63 4.74 -8.66 -3.66
N PHE A 64 5.88 -9.14 -4.11
CA PHE A 64 6.56 -8.63 -5.29
C PHE A 64 5.73 -8.81 -6.58
N THR A 65 4.70 -9.63 -6.57
CA THR A 65 3.79 -9.76 -7.71
C THR A 65 3.01 -8.47 -7.97
N HIS A 66 2.89 -7.60 -6.97
CA HIS A 66 2.13 -6.36 -7.06
C HIS A 66 3.02 -5.15 -6.77
N THR A 67 4.14 -5.08 -7.50
CA THR A 67 4.98 -3.90 -7.48
C THR A 67 4.18 -2.70 -7.98
N HIS A 68 4.25 -1.60 -7.23
CA HIS A 68 3.42 -0.44 -7.50
C HIS A 68 4.15 0.85 -7.11
N ARG A 69 3.56 1.96 -7.49
CA ARG A 69 4.02 3.28 -7.06
C ARG A 69 2.83 4.21 -6.91
N GLY A 70 2.98 5.22 -6.07
CA GLY A 70 2.01 6.29 -5.92
C GLY A 70 2.52 7.55 -6.60
N ASN A 71 1.85 7.96 -7.66
CA ASN A 71 2.25 9.16 -8.38
C ASN A 71 1.98 10.39 -7.53
N ARG A 72 2.83 11.40 -7.67
CA ARG A 72 2.68 12.64 -6.94
C ARG A 72 1.46 13.40 -7.47
N PRO A 73 0.64 13.97 -6.57
CA PRO A 73 -0.48 14.77 -6.99
C PRO A 73 -0.02 16.09 -7.59
N GLN A 74 -0.86 16.65 -8.45
CA GLN A 74 -0.67 17.97 -9.04
C GLN A 74 -1.88 18.81 -8.68
N ASP A 75 -1.67 20.10 -8.49
CA ASP A 75 -2.75 21.05 -8.24
C ASP A 75 -3.57 20.71 -7.00
N GLY A 76 -2.92 20.30 -5.92
CA GLY A 76 -3.60 20.03 -4.68
C GLY A 76 -2.89 19.01 -3.82
N ALA A 77 -3.40 18.81 -2.63
CA ALA A 77 -2.87 17.84 -1.69
C ALA A 77 -3.63 16.52 -1.78
N LYS A 78 -2.94 15.43 -1.57
CA LYS A 78 -3.50 14.09 -1.58
C LYS A 78 -3.47 13.53 -0.17
N TYR A 79 -4.63 13.09 0.32
CA TYR A 79 -4.76 12.49 1.65
C TYR A 79 -5.23 11.07 1.52
N ILE A 80 -4.49 10.15 2.13
CA ILE A 80 -4.84 8.73 2.13
C ILE A 80 -4.68 8.17 3.53
N ALA A 81 -5.41 7.10 3.82
CA ALA A 81 -5.16 6.25 4.96
C ALA A 81 -4.72 4.91 4.40
N THR A 82 -3.59 4.40 4.87
CA THR A 82 -3.03 3.16 4.35
C THR A 82 -2.42 2.35 5.48
N SER A 83 -2.51 1.04 5.37
CA SER A 83 -1.88 0.14 6.31
C SER A 83 -1.81 -1.26 5.69
N TRP A 84 -1.50 -2.24 6.51
CA TRP A 84 -1.29 -3.61 6.07
C TRP A 84 -2.05 -4.58 6.92
N ILE A 85 -2.42 -5.71 6.31
CA ILE A 85 -2.89 -6.89 7.04
C ILE A 85 -1.71 -7.84 7.08
N LEU A 86 -1.36 -8.31 8.27
CA LEU A 86 -0.19 -9.12 8.48
C LEU A 86 -0.55 -10.54 8.87
N PHE A 87 0.36 -11.47 8.57
CA PHE A 87 0.30 -12.79 9.16
C PHE A 87 0.54 -12.69 10.67
N GLN A 88 -0.18 -13.48 11.43
CA GLN A 88 0.02 -13.57 12.87
C GLN A 88 0.95 -14.74 13.18
N ARG A 89 1.66 -14.62 14.29
CA ARG A 89 2.45 -15.74 14.78
C ARG A 89 1.53 -16.84 15.25
N ALA A 90 1.99 -18.08 15.18
CA ALA A 90 1.20 -19.23 15.58
C ALA A 90 0.76 -19.13 17.04
N GLU A 91 1.63 -18.70 17.92
CA GLU A 91 1.29 -18.55 19.32
C GLU A 91 0.25 -17.48 19.55
N THR A 92 0.15 -16.48 18.68
CA THR A 92 -0.90 -15.47 18.78
C THR A 92 -2.25 -16.03 18.32
N LEU A 93 -2.23 -16.81 17.23
CA LEU A 93 -3.47 -17.35 16.64
C LEU A 93 -4.02 -18.51 17.47
N TYR A 94 -3.14 -19.40 17.94
CA TYR A 94 -3.55 -20.66 18.54
C TYR A 94 -3.33 -20.70 20.04
N GLY A 95 -2.75 -19.67 20.62
CA GLY A 95 -2.45 -19.62 22.01
C GLY A 95 -1.23 -20.45 22.36
N ARG A 96 -0.98 -20.56 23.68
CA ARG A 96 0.19 -21.26 24.17
C ARG A 96 -0.02 -22.72 24.44
N THR A 97 -1.25 -23.12 24.35
CA THR A 97 -1.64 -24.47 24.67
C THR A 97 -1.46 -25.39 23.50
N GLY A 98 -1.22 -24.83 22.39
CA GLY A 98 -1.10 -25.60 21.14
C GLY A 98 -0.01 -26.62 21.20
#